data_27a7929f863a1fec0449ae02068d2e76
#
_entry.id   27a7929f863a1fec0449ae02068d2e76
#
_cell.length_a   1.000
_cell.length_b   1.000
_cell.length_c   1.000
_cell.angle_alpha   90.00
_cell.angle_beta   90.00
_cell.angle_gamma   90.00
#
_symmetry.space_group_name_H-M   'P 1'
#
loop_
_entity.id
_entity.type
_entity.pdbx_description
1 polymer ?
#
loop_
_entity_poly.entity_id
_entity_poly.type
_entity_poly.pdbx_seq_one_letter_code
_entity_poly.pdbx_strand_id
1 'polypeptide(L)'
;MTSVPAEFLALGLDCGKFFLKRHNEWHGPCCFCGGIDRLRIHTDRPFPHWNWECRKCGRKGWADQLNPRLREELTPELRAEYAKKNQETDATRKKAQTLALEKYQKSRIWEKYHKNLTPQHRAWWRSQGIPDKWQDFWQLGYVPNLALHRTINRHAYTIPKFGFGGEPTNLDYRIIDPPQDMGKYRPIRGLPVAPFISRPKMPDWNEVYIVEGSKKAMVLTCHNIMPESGLVIGIPSCNSWAGIEKMAQKWETTIWVMLDPGANEWAYHLSRALGPPAIVVELSDKPDDMVLAGATRDDFLAYMRKAERR
;
A
#
# COMPACT_ATOMS: atom_id res chain seq x y z
N MET A 1 -32.60 -11.15 5.80
CA MET A 1 -31.36 -11.65 5.13
C MET A 1 -31.36 -11.10 3.74
N THR A 2 -30.33 -10.38 3.32
CA THR A 2 -30.22 -9.87 1.93
C THR A 2 -29.93 -11.05 1.03
N SER A 3 -30.80 -11.31 0.07
CA SER A 3 -30.60 -12.40 -0.91
C SER A 3 -29.39 -12.09 -1.81
N VAL A 4 -28.65 -13.13 -2.19
CA VAL A 4 -27.56 -13.01 -3.15
C VAL A 4 -28.14 -12.49 -4.48
N PRO A 5 -27.50 -11.53 -5.16
CA PRO A 5 -27.96 -11.03 -6.44
C PRO A 5 -28.13 -12.16 -7.46
N ALA A 6 -29.23 -12.16 -8.20
CA ALA A 6 -29.52 -13.20 -9.21
C ALA A 6 -28.44 -13.24 -10.31
N GLU A 7 -27.80 -12.14 -10.55
CA GLU A 7 -26.71 -11.99 -11.51
C GLU A 7 -25.47 -12.85 -11.20
N PHE A 8 -25.31 -13.32 -9.93
CA PHE A 8 -24.23 -14.27 -9.60
C PHE A 8 -24.38 -15.59 -10.37
N LEU A 9 -25.61 -16.03 -10.66
CA LEU A 9 -25.84 -17.18 -11.52
C LEU A 9 -25.36 -16.92 -12.95
N ALA A 10 -25.60 -15.72 -13.48
CA ALA A 10 -25.09 -15.33 -14.80
C ALA A 10 -23.54 -15.32 -14.86
N LEU A 11 -22.87 -15.06 -13.72
CA LEU A 11 -21.42 -15.18 -13.59
C LEU A 11 -20.91 -16.62 -13.45
N GLY A 12 -21.80 -17.61 -13.38
CA GLY A 12 -21.44 -19.01 -13.13
C GLY A 12 -21.00 -19.27 -11.67
N LEU A 13 -21.41 -18.40 -10.74
CA LEU A 13 -21.05 -18.50 -9.33
C LEU A 13 -22.12 -19.26 -8.55
N ASP A 14 -21.69 -20.10 -7.61
CA ASP A 14 -22.59 -20.80 -6.70
C ASP A 14 -23.13 -19.84 -5.63
N CYS A 15 -24.34 -19.34 -5.82
CA CYS A 15 -24.98 -18.36 -4.94
C CYS A 15 -25.03 -18.82 -3.46
N GLY A 16 -25.15 -20.11 -3.21
CA GLY A 16 -25.18 -20.67 -1.85
C GLY A 16 -23.87 -20.54 -1.08
N LYS A 17 -22.78 -20.20 -1.76
CA LYS A 17 -21.44 -20.05 -1.16
C LYS A 17 -21.04 -18.59 -0.97
N PHE A 18 -21.89 -17.62 -1.34
CA PHE A 18 -21.61 -16.20 -1.18
C PHE A 18 -22.42 -15.61 -0.02
N PHE A 19 -21.79 -14.72 0.71
CA PHE A 19 -22.42 -13.98 1.81
C PHE A 19 -22.06 -12.50 1.77
N LEU A 20 -22.99 -11.65 2.17
CA LEU A 20 -22.81 -10.20 2.26
C LEU A 20 -21.94 -9.90 3.47
N LYS A 21 -20.75 -9.35 3.26
CA LYS A 21 -19.82 -8.97 4.32
C LYS A 21 -20.01 -7.52 4.75
N ARG A 22 -20.23 -6.64 3.77
CA ARG A 22 -20.50 -5.19 3.95
C ARG A 22 -21.53 -4.76 2.92
N HIS A 23 -22.02 -3.53 3.04
CA HIS A 23 -22.90 -2.98 2.02
C HIS A 23 -22.27 -3.12 0.63
N ASN A 24 -22.98 -3.82 -0.27
CA ASN A 24 -22.53 -4.09 -1.65
C ASN A 24 -21.19 -4.84 -1.79
N GLU A 25 -20.67 -5.50 -0.76
CA GLU A 25 -19.46 -6.32 -0.84
C GLU A 25 -19.77 -7.77 -0.47
N TRP A 26 -19.71 -8.66 -1.45
CA TRP A 26 -19.98 -10.09 -1.32
C TRP A 26 -18.69 -10.89 -1.29
N HIS A 27 -18.63 -11.87 -0.39
CA HIS A 27 -17.49 -12.76 -0.24
C HIS A 27 -17.90 -14.20 -0.56
N GLY A 28 -16.99 -14.94 -1.20
CA GLY A 28 -17.21 -16.34 -1.56
C GLY A 28 -15.93 -17.03 -2.03
N PRO A 29 -16.08 -18.28 -2.51
CA PRO A 29 -14.97 -19.05 -3.07
C PRO A 29 -14.44 -18.41 -4.35
N CYS A 30 -13.10 -18.40 -4.50
CA CYS A 30 -12.48 -17.93 -5.74
C CYS A 30 -12.55 -19.03 -6.81
N CYS A 31 -13.06 -18.69 -7.98
CA CYS A 31 -13.16 -19.61 -9.12
C CYS A 31 -11.80 -20.03 -9.70
N PHE A 32 -10.71 -19.32 -9.37
CA PHE A 32 -9.35 -19.62 -9.86
C PHE A 32 -8.50 -20.39 -8.88
N CYS A 33 -8.59 -20.10 -7.56
CA CYS A 33 -7.71 -20.71 -6.55
C CYS A 33 -8.47 -21.37 -5.39
N GLY A 34 -9.81 -21.45 -5.47
CA GLY A 34 -10.67 -22.05 -4.45
C GLY A 34 -10.71 -21.25 -3.15
N GLY A 35 -11.09 -21.92 -2.05
CA GLY A 35 -11.26 -21.32 -0.73
C GLY A 35 -12.71 -20.90 -0.47
N ILE A 36 -13.01 -20.48 0.76
CA ILE A 36 -14.40 -20.24 1.19
C ILE A 36 -14.81 -18.77 1.02
N ASP A 37 -13.90 -17.82 1.29
CA ASP A 37 -14.19 -16.37 1.38
C ASP A 37 -13.16 -15.49 0.65
N ARG A 38 -12.46 -16.02 -0.34
CA ARG A 38 -11.31 -15.35 -0.98
C ARG A 38 -11.67 -14.38 -2.07
N LEU A 39 -12.78 -14.64 -2.78
CA LEU A 39 -13.29 -13.77 -3.82
C LEU A 39 -14.17 -12.69 -3.17
N ARG A 40 -13.88 -11.44 -3.48
CA ARG A 40 -14.71 -10.28 -3.15
C ARG A 40 -15.33 -9.77 -4.41
N ILE A 41 -16.63 -9.51 -4.39
CA ILE A 41 -17.39 -8.91 -5.50
C ILE A 41 -18.06 -7.67 -4.96
N HIS A 42 -17.80 -6.54 -5.60
CA HIS A 42 -18.40 -5.25 -5.25
C HIS A 42 -19.55 -4.96 -6.21
N THR A 43 -20.76 -4.85 -5.65
CA THR A 43 -22.00 -4.65 -6.39
C THR A 43 -22.54 -3.21 -6.24
N ASP A 44 -21.67 -2.26 -6.00
CA ASP A 44 -21.94 -0.83 -5.88
C ASP A 44 -22.25 -0.14 -7.22
N ARG A 45 -22.12 -0.86 -8.32
CA ARG A 45 -22.41 -0.43 -9.68
C ARG A 45 -23.49 -1.33 -10.31
N PRO A 46 -24.17 -0.87 -11.37
CA PRO A 46 -25.05 -1.74 -12.13
C PRO A 46 -24.29 -2.91 -12.75
N PHE A 47 -24.90 -4.10 -12.76
CA PHE A 47 -24.38 -5.23 -13.52
C PHE A 47 -24.33 -4.89 -15.03
N PRO A 48 -23.29 -5.31 -15.78
CA PRO A 48 -22.17 -6.20 -15.40
C PRO A 48 -20.89 -5.50 -14.92
N HIS A 49 -20.96 -4.26 -14.42
CA HIS A 49 -19.80 -3.46 -14.03
C HIS A 49 -19.38 -3.65 -12.58
N TRP A 50 -19.72 -4.77 -12.02
CA TRP A 50 -19.18 -5.20 -10.75
C TRP A 50 -17.70 -5.50 -10.90
N ASN A 51 -16.90 -5.02 -9.96
CA ASN A 51 -15.51 -5.39 -9.87
C ASN A 51 -15.35 -6.52 -8.86
N TRP A 52 -14.36 -7.34 -9.10
CA TRP A 52 -14.00 -8.42 -8.20
C TRP A 52 -12.49 -8.48 -7.98
N GLU A 53 -12.11 -9.03 -6.85
CA GLU A 53 -10.72 -9.33 -6.52
C GLU A 53 -10.62 -10.60 -5.69
N CYS A 54 -9.55 -11.35 -5.84
CA CYS A 54 -9.22 -12.46 -4.97
C CYS A 54 -8.08 -12.09 -4.01
N ARG A 55 -8.34 -12.17 -2.71
CA ARG A 55 -7.35 -11.83 -1.68
C ARG A 55 -6.14 -12.76 -1.64
N LYS A 56 -6.23 -13.98 -2.20
CA LYS A 56 -5.13 -14.94 -2.19
C LYS A 56 -4.33 -14.95 -3.48
N CYS A 57 -4.99 -15.13 -4.63
CA CYS A 57 -4.28 -15.22 -5.90
C CYS A 57 -4.02 -13.86 -6.56
N GLY A 58 -4.50 -12.76 -5.98
CA GLY A 58 -4.29 -11.40 -6.48
C GLY A 58 -5.02 -11.08 -7.79
N ARG A 59 -5.70 -12.05 -8.39
CA ARG A 59 -6.50 -11.81 -9.60
C ARG A 59 -7.63 -10.85 -9.29
N LYS A 60 -7.86 -9.91 -10.17
CA LYS A 60 -8.92 -8.91 -10.08
C LYS A 60 -9.40 -8.55 -11.47
N GLY A 61 -10.61 -8.02 -11.55
CA GLY A 61 -11.19 -7.63 -12.84
C GLY A 61 -12.64 -7.18 -12.72
N TRP A 62 -13.30 -7.17 -13.86
CA TRP A 62 -14.73 -6.88 -13.96
C TRP A 62 -15.53 -8.18 -14.03
N ALA A 63 -16.83 -8.12 -13.71
CA ALA A 63 -17.69 -9.30 -13.68
C ALA A 63 -17.71 -10.06 -15.01
N ASP A 64 -17.67 -9.36 -16.14
CA ASP A 64 -17.56 -9.95 -17.48
C ASP A 64 -16.34 -10.87 -17.68
N GLN A 65 -15.29 -10.66 -16.90
CA GLN A 65 -14.09 -11.49 -16.92
C GLN A 65 -14.22 -12.78 -16.09
N LEU A 66 -15.20 -12.86 -15.19
CA LEU A 66 -15.55 -14.09 -14.49
C LEU A 66 -16.33 -15.04 -15.42
N ASN A 67 -17.12 -14.49 -16.33
CA ASN A 67 -17.82 -15.25 -17.36
C ASN A 67 -17.54 -14.62 -18.73
N PRO A 68 -16.68 -15.24 -19.57
CA PRO A 68 -16.34 -14.71 -20.90
C PRO A 68 -17.54 -14.46 -21.82
N ARG A 69 -18.64 -15.22 -21.66
CA ARG A 69 -19.86 -15.02 -22.45
C ARG A 69 -20.49 -13.64 -22.28
N LEU A 70 -20.43 -13.07 -21.07
CA LEU A 70 -20.91 -11.71 -20.80
C LEU A 70 -20.11 -10.62 -21.55
N ARG A 71 -18.87 -10.92 -21.93
CA ARG A 71 -18.03 -10.00 -22.69
C ARG A 71 -18.49 -9.85 -24.14
N GLU A 72 -19.08 -10.91 -24.69
CA GLU A 72 -19.63 -10.91 -26.05
C GLU A 72 -20.98 -10.17 -26.13
N GLU A 73 -21.72 -10.12 -25.02
CA GLU A 73 -23.02 -9.43 -24.92
C GLU A 73 -22.91 -7.92 -24.81
N LEU A 74 -21.74 -7.39 -24.45
CA LEU A 74 -21.48 -5.94 -24.38
C LEU A 74 -21.26 -5.38 -25.78
N THR A 75 -22.26 -4.62 -26.29
CA THR A 75 -22.09 -3.93 -27.57
C THR A 75 -20.94 -2.90 -27.51
N PRO A 76 -20.30 -2.58 -28.64
CA PRO A 76 -19.25 -1.54 -28.69
C PRO A 76 -19.70 -0.21 -28.10
N GLU A 77 -20.98 0.17 -28.32
CA GLU A 77 -21.58 1.41 -27.83
C GLU A 77 -21.62 1.40 -26.28
N LEU A 78 -22.10 0.29 -25.71
CA LEU A 78 -22.19 0.13 -24.25
C LEU A 78 -20.79 0.15 -23.60
N ARG A 79 -19.80 -0.49 -24.24
CA ARG A 79 -18.39 -0.40 -23.78
C ARG A 79 -17.86 1.03 -23.79
N ALA A 80 -18.16 1.80 -24.84
CA ALA A 80 -17.76 3.20 -24.97
C ALA A 80 -18.42 4.08 -23.90
N GLU A 81 -19.72 3.88 -23.65
CA GLU A 81 -20.45 4.58 -22.59
C GLU A 81 -19.81 4.34 -21.21
N TYR A 82 -19.50 3.08 -20.91
CA TYR A 82 -18.86 2.74 -19.64
C TYR A 82 -17.44 3.28 -19.51
N ALA A 83 -16.65 3.22 -20.57
CA ALA A 83 -15.34 3.82 -20.61
C ALA A 83 -15.42 5.31 -20.30
N LYS A 84 -16.37 6.04 -20.90
CA LYS A 84 -16.64 7.44 -20.64
C LYS A 84 -17.02 7.69 -19.18
N LYS A 85 -17.99 6.94 -18.65
CA LYS A 85 -18.43 7.07 -17.26
C LYS A 85 -17.30 6.78 -16.25
N ASN A 86 -16.46 5.81 -16.55
CA ASN A 86 -15.27 5.53 -15.73
C ASN A 86 -14.27 6.67 -15.78
N GLN A 87 -14.02 7.26 -16.96
CA GLN A 87 -13.16 8.43 -17.09
C GLN A 87 -13.69 9.62 -16.30
N GLU A 88 -14.99 9.91 -16.38
CA GLU A 88 -15.63 10.98 -15.60
C GLU A 88 -15.54 10.74 -14.08
N THR A 89 -15.77 9.50 -13.65
CA THR A 89 -15.62 9.09 -12.24
C THR A 89 -14.18 9.26 -11.78
N ASP A 90 -13.20 8.83 -12.57
CA ASP A 90 -11.78 8.95 -12.26
C ASP A 90 -11.33 10.42 -12.26
N ALA A 91 -11.81 11.24 -13.19
CA ALA A 91 -11.55 12.67 -13.21
C ALA A 91 -12.11 13.37 -11.97
N THR A 92 -13.34 13.04 -11.58
CA THR A 92 -13.98 13.56 -10.36
C THR A 92 -13.20 13.16 -9.12
N ARG A 93 -12.79 11.88 -9.04
CA ARG A 93 -11.97 11.37 -7.94
C ARG A 93 -10.62 12.08 -7.86
N LYS A 94 -9.92 12.24 -8.98
CA LYS A 94 -8.64 12.95 -9.04
C LYS A 94 -8.79 14.39 -8.57
N LYS A 95 -9.81 15.11 -9.04
CA LYS A 95 -10.10 16.50 -8.61
C LYS A 95 -10.35 16.58 -7.10
N ALA A 96 -11.15 15.67 -6.55
CA ALA A 96 -11.39 15.59 -5.11
C ALA A 96 -10.10 15.29 -4.32
N GLN A 97 -9.25 14.38 -4.82
CA GLN A 97 -7.95 14.07 -4.20
C GLN A 97 -6.99 15.27 -4.24
N THR A 98 -6.94 16.01 -5.33
CA THR A 98 -6.12 17.25 -5.43
C THR A 98 -6.56 18.27 -4.39
N LEU A 99 -7.86 18.55 -4.30
CA LEU A 99 -8.39 19.49 -3.31
C LEU A 99 -8.13 19.02 -1.87
N ALA A 100 -8.29 17.74 -1.60
CA ALA A 100 -7.99 17.15 -0.29
C ALA A 100 -6.49 17.28 0.05
N LEU A 101 -5.61 17.06 -0.92
CA LEU A 101 -4.16 17.21 -0.75
C LEU A 101 -3.77 18.67 -0.46
N GLU A 102 -4.29 19.64 -1.21
CA GLU A 102 -4.06 21.06 -0.94
C GLU A 102 -4.52 21.46 0.48
N LYS A 103 -5.71 20.99 0.89
CA LYS A 103 -6.21 21.21 2.26
C LYS A 103 -5.30 20.58 3.31
N TYR A 104 -4.83 19.35 3.07
CA TYR A 104 -3.89 18.66 3.95
C TYR A 104 -2.58 19.45 4.08
N GLN A 105 -1.98 19.86 2.96
CA GLN A 105 -0.75 20.64 2.92
C GLN A 105 -0.88 21.97 3.68
N LYS A 106 -1.96 22.71 3.45
CA LYS A 106 -2.25 23.97 4.16
C LYS A 106 -2.46 23.79 5.66
N SER A 107 -3.03 22.65 6.07
CA SER A 107 -3.34 22.40 7.49
C SER A 107 -2.09 22.15 8.35
N ARG A 108 -1.01 21.68 7.77
CA ARG A 108 0.23 21.28 8.44
C ARG A 108 -0.04 20.38 9.68
N ILE A 109 -1.06 19.54 9.59
CA ILE A 109 -1.54 18.75 10.74
C ILE A 109 -0.47 17.80 11.31
N TRP A 110 0.46 17.33 10.48
CA TRP A 110 1.59 16.49 10.91
C TRP A 110 2.49 17.20 11.93
N GLU A 111 2.70 18.52 11.80
CA GLU A 111 3.50 19.29 12.77
C GLU A 111 2.80 19.38 14.12
N LYS A 112 1.47 19.54 14.12
CA LYS A 112 0.68 19.47 15.35
C LYS A 112 0.83 18.11 16.03
N TYR A 113 0.78 17.02 15.25
CA TYR A 113 0.94 15.68 15.79
C TYR A 113 2.38 15.43 16.27
N HIS A 114 3.38 15.98 15.58
CA HIS A 114 4.77 15.90 16.02
C HIS A 114 4.99 16.58 17.39
N LYS A 115 4.39 17.74 17.61
CA LYS A 115 4.44 18.44 18.91
C LYS A 115 3.80 17.65 20.05
N ASN A 116 2.94 16.68 19.77
CA ASN A 116 2.32 15.82 20.76
C ASN A 116 3.24 14.65 21.21
N LEU A 117 4.45 14.50 20.66
CA LEU A 117 5.39 13.48 21.10
C LEU A 117 5.92 13.81 22.51
N THR A 118 5.49 13.04 23.49
CA THR A 118 6.08 13.05 24.84
C THR A 118 7.33 12.16 24.89
N PRO A 119 8.15 12.26 25.96
CA PRO A 119 9.29 11.35 26.16
C PRO A 119 8.91 9.85 26.09
N GLN A 120 7.71 9.51 26.59
CA GLN A 120 7.18 8.13 26.52
C GLN A 120 6.90 7.68 25.07
N HIS A 121 6.30 8.55 24.25
CA HIS A 121 6.06 8.26 22.86
C HIS A 121 7.36 8.13 22.07
N ARG A 122 8.36 8.97 22.37
CA ARG A 122 9.71 8.87 21.79
C ARG A 122 10.40 7.57 22.20
N ALA A 123 10.29 7.16 23.46
CA ALA A 123 10.83 5.89 23.93
C ALA A 123 10.24 4.69 23.17
N TRP A 124 8.94 4.75 22.86
CA TRP A 124 8.32 3.72 22.03
C TRP A 124 8.93 3.67 20.60
N TRP A 125 9.16 4.81 19.96
CA TRP A 125 9.83 4.84 18.66
C TRP A 125 11.26 4.31 18.74
N ARG A 126 12.01 4.65 19.82
CA ARG A 126 13.35 4.07 20.07
C ARG A 126 13.29 2.54 20.18
N SER A 127 12.29 2.00 20.86
CA SER A 127 12.10 0.53 20.95
C SER A 127 11.76 -0.11 19.60
N GLN A 128 11.30 0.68 18.62
CA GLN A 128 11.12 0.23 17.24
C GLN A 128 12.39 0.45 16.37
N GLY A 129 13.51 0.81 16.97
CA GLY A 129 14.77 1.06 16.29
C GLY A 129 14.91 2.45 15.66
N ILE A 130 14.07 3.43 16.04
CA ILE A 130 14.06 4.76 15.43
C ILE A 130 14.52 5.82 16.46
N PRO A 131 15.79 6.28 16.40
CA PRO A 131 16.34 7.30 17.29
C PRO A 131 15.65 8.65 17.16
N ASP A 132 15.72 9.48 18.21
CA ASP A 132 15.01 10.77 18.30
C ASP A 132 15.32 11.71 17.13
N LYS A 133 16.60 11.81 16.71
CA LYS A 133 16.98 12.63 15.54
C LYS A 133 16.22 12.30 14.26
N TRP A 134 15.90 11.02 14.06
CA TRP A 134 15.14 10.54 12.90
C TRP A 134 13.64 10.72 13.08
N GLN A 135 13.14 10.64 14.34
CA GLN A 135 11.76 10.98 14.65
C GLN A 135 11.47 12.46 14.30
N ASP A 136 12.42 13.35 14.61
CA ASP A 136 12.31 14.77 14.28
C ASP A 136 12.48 15.00 12.77
N PHE A 137 13.42 14.33 12.12
CA PHE A 137 13.64 14.43 10.68
C PHE A 137 12.39 14.05 9.87
N TRP A 138 11.73 12.95 10.23
CA TRP A 138 10.50 12.51 9.56
C TRP A 138 9.23 13.12 10.17
N GLN A 139 9.36 13.97 11.17
CA GLN A 139 8.24 14.58 11.88
C GLN A 139 7.22 13.54 12.38
N LEU A 140 7.70 12.39 12.88
CA LEU A 140 6.83 11.38 13.48
C LEU A 140 6.01 12.01 14.58
N GLY A 141 4.79 11.56 14.78
CA GLY A 141 3.90 12.23 15.71
C GLY A 141 2.99 11.27 16.49
N TYR A 142 2.08 11.86 17.24
CA TYR A 142 1.08 11.15 18.04
C TYR A 142 -0.26 11.87 18.05
N VAL A 143 -1.33 11.10 17.93
CA VAL A 143 -2.69 11.59 18.06
C VAL A 143 -3.43 10.80 19.14
N PRO A 144 -3.93 11.47 20.22
CA PRO A 144 -4.55 10.78 21.35
C PRO A 144 -5.96 10.29 21.06
N ASN A 145 -6.66 10.90 20.13
CA ASN A 145 -8.08 10.62 19.85
C ASN A 145 -8.32 10.58 18.34
N LEU A 146 -7.86 9.51 17.69
CA LEU A 146 -8.17 9.26 16.28
C LEU A 146 -9.55 8.62 16.17
N ALA A 147 -10.50 9.31 15.57
CA ALA A 147 -11.81 8.76 15.25
C ALA A 147 -11.68 7.74 14.11
N LEU A 148 -11.86 6.48 14.41
CA LEU A 148 -11.84 5.38 13.43
C LEU A 148 -13.24 5.12 12.86
N HIS A 149 -14.24 5.27 13.70
CA HIS A 149 -15.66 5.15 13.40
C HIS A 149 -16.44 6.08 14.34
N ARG A 150 -17.76 6.27 14.13
CA ARG A 150 -18.60 7.16 14.96
C ARG A 150 -18.47 6.93 16.47
N THR A 151 -18.18 5.70 16.88
CA THR A 151 -18.13 5.29 18.31
C THR A 151 -16.76 4.78 18.74
N ILE A 152 -15.75 4.74 17.84
CA ILE A 152 -14.45 4.13 18.13
C ILE A 152 -13.36 5.17 17.97
N ASN A 153 -12.79 5.59 19.10
CA ASN A 153 -11.57 6.39 19.12
C ASN A 153 -10.39 5.53 19.57
N ARG A 154 -9.22 5.78 19.01
CA ARG A 154 -7.96 5.11 19.36
C ARG A 154 -6.82 6.10 19.38
N HIS A 155 -5.81 5.76 20.16
CA HIS A 155 -4.50 6.39 20.06
C HIS A 155 -3.77 5.91 18.82
N ALA A 156 -3.02 6.79 18.17
CA ALA A 156 -2.19 6.39 17.04
C ALA A 156 -0.89 7.19 16.99
N TYR A 157 0.17 6.50 16.60
CA TYR A 157 1.36 7.16 16.10
C TYR A 157 1.14 7.61 14.67
N THR A 158 1.77 8.70 14.27
CA THR A 158 1.63 9.23 12.91
C THR A 158 2.95 9.19 12.16
N ILE A 159 2.88 8.82 10.90
CA ILE A 159 4.01 8.73 9.99
C ILE A 159 3.68 9.61 8.78
N PRO A 160 4.14 10.86 8.75
CA PRO A 160 3.99 11.72 7.58
C PRO A 160 4.75 11.13 6.38
N LYS A 161 4.17 11.28 5.21
CA LYS A 161 4.79 10.90 3.95
C LYS A 161 5.06 12.16 3.14
N PHE A 162 6.29 12.27 2.69
CA PHE A 162 6.72 13.37 1.84
C PHE A 162 7.09 12.83 0.47
N GLY A 163 6.86 13.62 -0.57
CA GLY A 163 7.32 13.32 -1.91
C GLY A 163 8.83 13.55 -2.04
N PHE A 164 9.36 13.28 -3.22
CA PHE A 164 10.79 13.44 -3.51
C PHE A 164 11.27 14.88 -3.32
N GLY A 165 10.45 15.89 -3.62
CA GLY A 165 10.74 17.30 -3.37
C GLY A 165 10.51 17.76 -1.93
N GLY A 166 10.07 16.87 -1.04
CA GLY A 166 9.80 17.17 0.37
C GLY A 166 8.42 17.78 0.63
N GLU A 167 7.54 17.82 -0.36
CA GLU A 167 6.15 18.20 -0.20
C GLU A 167 5.37 17.09 0.54
N PRO A 168 4.50 17.43 1.51
CA PRO A 168 3.69 16.43 2.19
C PRO A 168 2.63 15.85 1.24
N THR A 169 2.58 14.52 1.15
CA THR A 169 1.70 13.78 0.24
C THR A 169 0.59 13.02 0.94
N ASN A 170 0.86 12.46 2.11
CA ASN A 170 -0.10 11.73 2.94
C ASN A 170 0.44 11.58 4.36
N LEU A 171 -0.31 10.90 5.21
CA LEU A 171 0.10 10.53 6.57
C LEU A 171 -0.56 9.18 6.91
N ASP A 172 0.23 8.25 7.44
CA ASP A 172 -0.30 7.02 8.00
C ASP A 172 -0.52 7.15 9.50
N TYR A 173 -1.66 6.66 9.96
CA TYR A 173 -1.93 6.40 11.37
C TYR A 173 -1.55 4.95 11.69
N ARG A 174 -0.59 4.74 12.58
CA ARG A 174 -0.31 3.45 13.19
C ARG A 174 -1.14 3.34 14.46
N ILE A 175 -2.27 2.66 14.36
CA ILE A 175 -3.24 2.53 15.44
C ILE A 175 -2.65 1.66 16.55
N ILE A 176 -2.79 2.12 17.80
CA ILE A 176 -2.47 1.36 18.99
C ILE A 176 -3.72 0.53 19.32
N ASP A 177 -3.53 -0.77 19.51
CA ASP A 177 -4.60 -1.73 19.78
C ASP A 177 -5.79 -1.62 18.79
N PRO A 178 -5.52 -1.87 17.50
CA PRO A 178 -6.56 -1.81 16.50
C PRO A 178 -7.63 -2.87 16.76
N PRO A 179 -8.91 -2.58 16.45
CA PRO A 179 -9.95 -3.60 16.45
C PRO A 179 -9.57 -4.81 15.59
N GLN A 180 -10.07 -5.99 15.96
CA GLN A 180 -9.66 -7.28 15.36
C GLN A 180 -9.82 -7.35 13.84
N ASP A 181 -10.80 -6.64 13.26
CA ASP A 181 -11.11 -6.58 11.83
C ASP A 181 -10.47 -5.38 11.12
N MET A 182 -9.62 -4.63 11.82
CA MET A 182 -9.03 -3.39 11.32
C MET A 182 -7.51 -3.48 11.19
N GLY A 183 -7.00 -3.05 10.03
CA GLY A 183 -5.56 -2.99 9.80
C GLY A 183 -4.85 -2.00 10.75
N LYS A 184 -3.62 -2.36 11.16
CA LYS A 184 -2.76 -1.56 12.05
C LYS A 184 -2.39 -0.19 11.49
N TYR A 185 -2.24 -0.09 10.17
CA TYR A 185 -1.90 1.15 9.47
C TYR A 185 -3.08 1.65 8.64
N ARG A 186 -3.34 2.95 8.70
CA ARG A 186 -4.39 3.61 7.92
C ARG A 186 -3.91 4.96 7.39
N PRO A 187 -3.93 5.18 6.07
CA PRO A 187 -3.67 6.50 5.51
C PRO A 187 -4.85 7.46 5.79
N ILE A 188 -4.61 8.75 5.68
CA ILE A 188 -5.69 9.74 5.66
C ILE A 188 -6.61 9.42 4.48
N ARG A 189 -7.89 9.26 4.78
CA ARG A 189 -8.91 8.96 3.77
C ARG A 189 -9.08 10.14 2.81
N GLY A 190 -9.17 9.85 1.53
CA GLY A 190 -9.37 10.85 0.46
C GLY A 190 -8.09 11.44 -0.10
N LEU A 191 -6.94 11.25 0.55
CA LEU A 191 -5.65 11.58 -0.04
C LEU A 191 -5.18 10.48 -1.00
N PRO A 192 -4.32 10.81 -1.98
CA PRO A 192 -3.66 9.81 -2.81
C PRO A 192 -2.88 8.82 -1.95
N VAL A 193 -2.86 7.56 -2.34
CA VAL A 193 -1.93 6.59 -1.74
C VAL A 193 -0.51 7.01 -2.11
N ALA A 194 0.37 7.10 -1.12
CA ALA A 194 1.74 7.55 -1.31
C ALA A 194 2.73 6.56 -0.70
N PRO A 195 3.91 6.35 -1.31
CA PRO A 195 5.01 5.63 -0.68
C PRO A 195 5.62 6.49 0.43
N PHE A 196 6.40 5.87 1.29
CA PHE A 196 7.27 6.55 2.23
C PHE A 196 8.65 6.75 1.60
N ILE A 197 9.11 7.97 1.50
CA ILE A 197 10.44 8.33 0.99
C ILE A 197 11.33 8.61 2.19
N SER A 198 12.38 7.81 2.37
CA SER A 198 13.22 7.88 3.57
C SER A 198 14.04 9.17 3.68
N ARG A 199 14.45 9.73 2.55
CA ARG A 199 15.22 10.97 2.45
C ARG A 199 14.60 11.91 1.41
N PRO A 200 13.48 12.59 1.74
CA PRO A 200 12.91 13.60 0.85
C PRO A 200 13.91 14.75 0.64
N LYS A 201 13.87 15.36 -0.54
CA LYS A 201 14.81 16.41 -0.99
C LYS A 201 16.25 15.96 -1.23
N MET A 202 16.51 14.66 -1.25
CA MET A 202 17.81 14.17 -1.67
C MET A 202 17.97 14.42 -3.18
N PRO A 203 18.97 15.19 -3.62
CA PRO A 203 19.06 15.60 -5.02
C PRO A 203 19.41 14.43 -5.94
N ASP A 204 20.32 13.56 -5.49
CA ASP A 204 20.83 12.43 -6.26
C ASP A 204 20.90 11.19 -5.38
N TRP A 205 20.60 10.04 -5.96
CA TRP A 205 20.78 8.73 -5.36
C TRP A 205 21.38 7.76 -6.37
N ASN A 206 22.31 6.93 -5.91
CA ASN A 206 22.99 5.96 -6.76
C ASN A 206 22.22 4.63 -6.83
N GLU A 207 21.41 4.34 -5.84
CA GLU A 207 20.64 3.10 -5.72
C GLU A 207 19.30 3.38 -5.01
N VAL A 208 18.30 2.61 -5.38
CA VAL A 208 16.96 2.65 -4.76
C VAL A 208 16.65 1.29 -4.13
N TYR A 209 16.17 1.32 -2.91
CA TYR A 209 15.79 0.14 -2.13
C TYR A 209 14.31 0.18 -1.81
N ILE A 210 13.54 -0.76 -2.33
CA ILE A 210 12.09 -0.83 -2.13
C ILE A 210 11.77 -1.90 -1.10
N VAL A 211 11.10 -1.51 -0.02
CA VAL A 211 10.65 -2.40 1.07
C VAL A 211 9.15 -2.24 1.31
N GLU A 212 8.53 -3.22 1.98
CA GLU A 212 7.14 -3.11 2.38
C GLU A 212 6.98 -2.32 3.69
N GLY A 213 6.28 -1.19 3.61
CA GLY A 213 5.91 -0.37 4.76
C GLY A 213 6.95 0.69 5.17
N SER A 214 6.44 1.75 5.77
CA SER A 214 7.24 2.92 6.19
C SER A 214 8.24 2.58 7.29
N LYS A 215 7.87 1.72 8.25
CA LYS A 215 8.75 1.35 9.39
C LYS A 215 10.05 0.71 8.92
N LYS A 216 9.97 -0.24 7.98
CA LYS A 216 11.17 -0.90 7.44
C LYS A 216 12.09 0.08 6.75
N ALA A 217 11.53 0.96 5.93
CA ALA A 217 12.31 2.01 5.28
C ALA A 217 13.01 2.93 6.30
N MET A 218 12.32 3.29 7.38
CA MET A 218 12.91 4.09 8.46
C MET A 218 14.04 3.34 9.16
N VAL A 219 13.85 2.09 9.56
CA VAL A 219 14.85 1.29 10.29
C VAL A 219 16.09 1.08 9.42
N LEU A 220 15.96 0.66 8.17
CA LEU A 220 17.10 0.48 7.27
C LEU A 220 17.90 1.78 7.08
N THR A 221 17.21 2.93 7.03
CA THR A 221 17.84 4.23 6.84
C THR A 221 18.57 4.69 8.09
N CYS A 222 17.95 4.64 9.27
CA CYS A 222 18.54 5.20 10.47
C CYS A 222 19.65 4.35 11.07
N HIS A 223 19.73 3.05 10.74
CA HIS A 223 20.82 2.15 11.10
C HIS A 223 21.91 2.07 10.03
N ASN A 224 21.85 2.92 8.99
CA ASN A 224 22.83 2.96 7.90
C ASN A 224 23.06 1.61 7.22
N ILE A 225 22.02 0.78 7.17
CA ILE A 225 22.06 -0.52 6.45
C ILE A 225 22.30 -0.27 4.96
N MET A 226 21.66 0.75 4.42
CA MET A 226 21.90 1.21 3.04
C MET A 226 22.86 2.42 3.04
N PRO A 227 23.63 2.63 1.96
CA PRO A 227 24.55 3.75 1.88
C PRO A 227 23.83 5.09 2.02
N GLU A 228 24.54 6.13 2.41
CA GLU A 228 23.96 7.48 2.53
C GLU A 228 23.46 8.01 1.18
N SER A 229 24.10 7.61 0.08
CA SER A 229 23.66 7.87 -1.30
C SER A 229 22.52 6.99 -1.77
N GLY A 230 22.04 6.06 -0.94
CA GLY A 230 20.94 5.17 -1.25
C GLY A 230 19.59 5.71 -0.77
N LEU A 231 18.57 5.59 -1.60
CA LEU A 231 17.21 5.98 -1.27
C LEU A 231 16.38 4.75 -0.88
N VAL A 232 15.84 4.72 0.34
CA VAL A 232 14.93 3.66 0.76
C VAL A 232 13.49 4.12 0.62
N ILE A 233 12.67 3.33 -0.06
CA ILE A 233 11.26 3.60 -0.32
C ILE A 233 10.40 2.52 0.32
N GLY A 234 9.49 2.94 1.20
CA GLY A 234 8.49 2.06 1.81
C GLY A 234 7.18 2.07 1.01
N ILE A 235 6.87 1.01 0.27
CA ILE A 235 5.57 0.88 -0.41
C ILE A 235 4.47 0.51 0.58
N PRO A 236 3.21 0.91 0.35
CA PRO A 236 2.10 0.67 1.29
C PRO A 236 1.82 -0.80 1.58
N SER A 237 2.00 -1.68 0.60
CA SER A 237 1.90 -3.14 0.72
C SER A 237 2.52 -3.82 -0.51
N CYS A 238 2.79 -5.12 -0.41
CA CYS A 238 3.35 -5.90 -1.52
C CYS A 238 2.55 -5.79 -2.83
N ASN A 239 1.24 -5.57 -2.76
CA ASN A 239 0.34 -5.44 -3.91
C ASN A 239 -0.15 -4.00 -4.19
N SER A 240 0.40 -3.00 -3.48
CA SER A 240 0.05 -1.59 -3.65
C SER A 240 1.33 -0.75 -3.70
N TRP A 241 1.77 -0.40 -4.89
CA TRP A 241 3.08 0.23 -5.13
C TRP A 241 3.03 1.75 -5.17
N ALA A 242 1.83 2.33 -5.01
CA ALA A 242 1.61 3.79 -4.96
C ALA A 242 2.17 4.57 -6.17
N GLY A 243 2.20 3.94 -7.34
CA GLY A 243 2.68 4.55 -8.59
C GLY A 243 4.20 4.58 -8.76
N ILE A 244 4.95 3.92 -7.87
CA ILE A 244 6.42 3.84 -7.96
C ILE A 244 6.86 3.27 -9.31
N GLU A 245 6.15 2.28 -9.85
CA GLU A 245 6.43 1.65 -11.13
C GLU A 245 6.43 2.65 -12.30
N LYS A 246 5.63 3.71 -12.21
CA LYS A 246 5.61 4.77 -13.24
C LYS A 246 6.73 5.79 -13.06
N MET A 247 7.11 6.06 -11.81
CA MET A 247 8.20 6.99 -11.50
C MET A 247 9.55 6.36 -11.83
N ALA A 248 9.71 5.07 -11.53
CA ALA A 248 10.95 4.32 -11.75
C ALA A 248 11.36 4.20 -13.22
N GLN A 249 10.43 4.28 -14.15
CA GLN A 249 10.73 4.28 -15.60
C GLN A 249 11.69 5.40 -16.03
N LYS A 250 11.87 6.42 -15.18
CA LYS A 250 12.76 7.56 -15.43
C LYS A 250 14.09 7.47 -14.67
N TRP A 251 14.28 6.38 -13.90
CA TRP A 251 15.46 6.22 -13.07
C TRP A 251 16.54 5.40 -13.81
N GLU A 252 17.73 5.94 -13.88
CA GLU A 252 18.90 5.30 -14.48
C GLU A 252 19.79 4.69 -13.39
N THR A 253 19.17 4.05 -12.40
CA THR A 253 19.87 3.53 -11.22
C THR A 253 19.40 2.13 -10.87
N THR A 254 20.25 1.35 -10.19
CA THR A 254 19.87 0.02 -9.70
C THR A 254 18.75 0.10 -8.66
N ILE A 255 17.74 -0.75 -8.82
CA ILE A 255 16.59 -0.83 -7.92
C ILE A 255 16.60 -2.21 -7.25
N TRP A 256 16.73 -2.22 -5.94
CA TRP A 256 16.68 -3.42 -5.11
C TRP A 256 15.28 -3.60 -4.52
N VAL A 257 14.60 -4.69 -4.86
CA VAL A 257 13.26 -5.01 -4.35
C VAL A 257 13.39 -6.02 -3.22
N MET A 258 13.20 -5.57 -1.98
CA MET A 258 13.36 -6.34 -0.74
C MET A 258 12.04 -6.37 0.04
N LEU A 259 11.07 -7.15 -0.45
CA LEU A 259 9.80 -7.32 0.23
C LEU A 259 9.90 -8.37 1.36
N ASP A 260 8.86 -8.46 2.17
CA ASP A 260 8.80 -9.41 3.26
C ASP A 260 8.90 -10.87 2.76
N PRO A 261 9.48 -11.78 3.53
CA PRO A 261 9.40 -13.21 3.25
C PRO A 261 7.96 -13.66 3.02
N GLY A 262 7.76 -14.47 1.99
CA GLY A 262 6.42 -14.89 1.53
C GLY A 262 5.74 -13.93 0.54
N ALA A 263 6.32 -12.76 0.28
CA ALA A 263 5.87 -11.84 -0.77
C ALA A 263 6.71 -11.91 -2.06
N ASN A 264 7.52 -12.97 -2.25
CA ASN A 264 8.45 -13.09 -3.38
C ASN A 264 7.74 -13.00 -4.74
N GLU A 265 6.57 -13.61 -4.89
CA GLU A 265 5.78 -13.51 -6.12
C GLU A 265 5.48 -12.04 -6.45
N TRP A 266 5.09 -11.25 -5.45
CA TRP A 266 4.84 -9.82 -5.61
C TRP A 266 6.12 -9.02 -5.88
N ALA A 267 7.24 -9.40 -5.28
CA ALA A 267 8.54 -8.79 -5.54
C ALA A 267 8.95 -8.97 -7.02
N TYR A 268 8.77 -10.15 -7.59
CA TYR A 268 9.02 -10.41 -8.99
C TYR A 268 8.02 -9.69 -9.93
N HIS A 269 6.74 -9.56 -9.51
CA HIS A 269 5.79 -8.75 -10.27
C HIS A 269 6.17 -7.28 -10.26
N LEU A 270 6.58 -6.75 -9.12
CA LEU A 270 7.04 -5.38 -8.99
C LEU A 270 8.32 -5.15 -9.82
N SER A 271 9.31 -6.02 -9.70
CA SER A 271 10.56 -5.91 -10.47
C SER A 271 10.30 -5.86 -11.98
N ARG A 272 9.40 -6.71 -12.51
CA ARG A 272 9.01 -6.66 -13.93
C ARG A 272 8.32 -5.35 -14.31
N ALA A 273 7.49 -4.79 -13.41
CA ALA A 273 6.80 -3.53 -13.66
C ALA A 273 7.74 -2.31 -13.61
N LEU A 274 8.81 -2.39 -12.80
CA LEU A 274 9.86 -1.39 -12.71
C LEU A 274 10.78 -1.43 -13.94
N GLY A 275 10.96 -2.61 -14.53
CA GLY A 275 11.89 -2.85 -15.63
C GLY A 275 13.34 -2.97 -15.17
N PRO A 276 14.29 -3.22 -16.09
CA PRO A 276 15.72 -3.19 -15.78
C PRO A 276 16.16 -1.78 -15.33
N PRO A 277 16.98 -1.65 -14.32
CA PRO A 277 17.75 -2.66 -13.59
C PRO A 277 17.14 -3.03 -12.20
N ALA A 278 15.90 -3.50 -12.15
CA ALA A 278 15.28 -3.91 -10.89
C ALA A 278 15.61 -5.37 -10.54
N ILE A 279 16.21 -5.58 -9.36
CA ILE A 279 16.71 -6.87 -8.86
C ILE A 279 15.92 -7.25 -7.60
N VAL A 280 15.41 -8.49 -7.56
CA VAL A 280 14.70 -9.02 -6.37
C VAL A 280 15.70 -9.63 -5.39
N VAL A 281 15.67 -9.17 -4.15
CA VAL A 281 16.48 -9.69 -3.05
C VAL A 281 15.57 -10.49 -2.10
N GLU A 282 15.76 -11.78 -2.03
CA GLU A 282 15.03 -12.66 -1.12
C GLU A 282 15.71 -12.69 0.25
N LEU A 283 15.09 -12.09 1.24
CA LEU A 283 15.57 -12.05 2.62
C LEU A 283 15.06 -13.26 3.43
N SER A 284 15.78 -13.61 4.49
CA SER A 284 15.40 -14.70 5.40
C SER A 284 14.30 -14.29 6.38
N ASP A 285 14.22 -13.02 6.73
CA ASP A 285 13.21 -12.45 7.62
C ASP A 285 12.87 -11.00 7.18
N LYS A 286 11.97 -10.34 7.89
CA LYS A 286 11.62 -8.94 7.62
C LYS A 286 12.82 -8.03 7.84
N PRO A 287 13.07 -7.08 6.93
CA PRO A 287 14.27 -6.24 7.01
C PRO A 287 14.46 -5.52 8.34
N ASP A 288 13.38 -4.98 8.91
CA ASP A 288 13.44 -4.28 10.21
C ASP A 288 13.69 -5.25 11.38
N ASP A 289 13.12 -6.44 11.36
CA ASP A 289 13.34 -7.44 12.39
C ASP A 289 14.78 -7.98 12.33
N MET A 290 15.36 -8.18 11.13
CA MET A 290 16.77 -8.53 10.96
C MET A 290 17.70 -7.49 11.58
N VAL A 291 17.47 -6.20 11.31
CA VAL A 291 18.28 -5.10 11.86
C VAL A 291 18.18 -5.06 13.39
N LEU A 292 16.98 -5.18 13.93
CA LEU A 292 16.75 -5.20 15.38
C LEU A 292 17.35 -6.44 16.06
N ALA A 293 17.53 -7.52 15.33
CA ALA A 293 18.27 -8.71 15.77
C ALA A 293 19.79 -8.58 15.61
N GLY A 294 20.30 -7.45 15.12
CA GLY A 294 21.72 -7.18 15.01
C GLY A 294 22.33 -7.40 13.62
N ALA A 295 21.50 -7.65 12.57
CA ALA A 295 22.02 -7.73 11.22
C ALA A 295 22.66 -6.41 10.77
N THR A 296 23.83 -6.54 10.16
CA THR A 296 24.66 -5.43 9.69
C THR A 296 24.44 -5.15 8.21
N ARG A 297 25.06 -4.07 7.74
CA ARG A 297 25.10 -3.76 6.30
C ARG A 297 25.71 -4.91 5.48
N ASP A 298 26.76 -5.55 5.98
CA ASP A 298 27.46 -6.63 5.27
C ASP A 298 26.56 -7.85 5.08
N ASP A 299 25.70 -8.13 6.05
CA ASP A 299 24.70 -9.20 5.92
C ASP A 299 23.74 -8.91 4.77
N PHE A 300 23.21 -7.67 4.67
CA PHE A 300 22.35 -7.27 3.56
C PHE A 300 23.08 -7.29 2.21
N LEU A 301 24.33 -6.85 2.16
CA LEU A 301 25.17 -6.92 0.96
C LEU A 301 25.39 -8.38 0.50
N ALA A 302 25.48 -9.34 1.43
CA ALA A 302 25.58 -10.75 1.08
C ALA A 302 24.32 -11.25 0.35
N TYR A 303 23.11 -10.85 0.81
CA TYR A 303 21.85 -11.16 0.11
C TYR A 303 21.80 -10.51 -1.29
N MET A 304 22.22 -9.26 -1.40
CA MET A 304 22.22 -8.53 -2.67
C MET A 304 23.17 -9.18 -3.69
N ARG A 305 24.41 -9.49 -3.31
CA ARG A 305 25.37 -10.22 -4.19
C ARG A 305 24.85 -11.58 -4.64
N LYS A 306 24.08 -12.27 -3.77
CA LYS A 306 23.43 -13.52 -4.15
C LYS A 306 22.33 -13.30 -5.19
N ALA A 307 21.60 -12.21 -5.10
CA ALA A 307 20.55 -11.84 -6.03
C ALA A 307 21.10 -11.45 -7.43
N GLU A 308 22.23 -10.74 -7.48
CA GLU A 308 22.90 -10.37 -8.74
C GLU A 308 23.38 -11.57 -9.59
N ARG A 309 23.63 -12.71 -8.95
CA ARG A 309 24.12 -13.94 -9.61
C ARG A 309 23.01 -14.83 -10.16
N ARG A 310 21.75 -14.47 -9.94
CA ARG A 310 20.56 -15.19 -10.42
C ARG A 310 20.04 -14.59 -11.75
#